data_b285d234f5a5e0e1d2c3ade47199bd46
#
_entry.id   b285d234f5a5e0e1d2c3ade47199bd46
#
_cell.length_a   1.000
_cell.length_b   1.000
_cell.length_c   1.000
_cell.angle_alpha   90.00
_cell.angle_beta   90.00
_cell.angle_gamma   90.00
#
_symmetry.space_group_name_H-M   'P 1'
#
loop_
_entity.id
_entity.type
_entity.pdbx_description
1 polymer ?
#
loop_
_entity_poly.entity_id
_entity_poly.type
_entity_poly.pdbx_seq_one_letter_code
_entity_poly.pdbx_strand_id
1 'polypeptide(L)'
;MIRKLEQKDKENWNKLYSGYADFYKVPMNTGILDTLWGWIHDESHDVKGLCFELEGKIVGIAHYRTMPRPIKGQYIGFLDDLFVEPEFRGQKIAQKLISHL
;
A
#
# COMPACT_ATOMS: atom_id res chain seq x y z
N MET A 1 -9.45 7.40 7.36
CA MET A 1 -9.80 6.05 7.86
C MET A 1 -8.95 5.00 7.16
N ILE A 2 -8.31 4.15 7.92
CA ILE A 2 -7.46 3.10 7.37
C ILE A 2 -8.29 1.84 7.17
N ARG A 3 -8.17 1.22 6.01
CA ARG A 3 -8.83 -0.03 5.69
C ARG A 3 -8.04 -0.83 4.65
N LYS A 4 -8.45 -2.07 4.44
CA LYS A 4 -7.89 -2.89 3.37
C LYS A 4 -8.34 -2.35 2.02
N LEU A 5 -7.50 -2.56 1.01
CA LEU A 5 -7.87 -2.25 -0.37
C LEU A 5 -8.97 -3.20 -0.85
N GLU A 6 -9.98 -2.65 -1.51
CA GLU A 6 -11.10 -3.39 -2.09
C GLU A 6 -11.02 -3.32 -3.62
N GLN A 7 -11.75 -4.20 -4.29
CA GLN A 7 -11.72 -4.24 -5.76
C GLN A 7 -12.14 -2.90 -6.40
N LYS A 8 -13.05 -2.18 -5.78
CA LYS A 8 -13.50 -0.86 -6.26
C LYS A 8 -12.39 0.19 -6.25
N ASP A 9 -11.31 -0.04 -5.51
CA ASP A 9 -10.22 0.92 -5.37
C ASP A 9 -9.19 0.84 -6.50
N LYS A 10 -9.29 -0.13 -7.39
CA LYS A 10 -8.22 -0.42 -8.35
C LYS A 10 -7.79 0.79 -9.17
N GLU A 11 -8.73 1.56 -9.68
CA GLU A 11 -8.41 2.71 -10.53
C GLU A 11 -7.61 3.77 -9.75
N ASN A 12 -8.08 4.13 -8.55
CA ASN A 12 -7.38 5.11 -7.72
C ASN A 12 -6.05 4.59 -7.22
N TRP A 13 -5.99 3.30 -6.87
CA TRP A 13 -4.74 2.65 -6.46
C TRP A 13 -3.71 2.68 -7.59
N ASN A 14 -4.13 2.38 -8.83
CA ASN A 14 -3.25 2.45 -9.99
C ASN A 14 -2.63 3.85 -10.11
N LYS A 15 -3.44 4.89 -9.93
CA LYS A 15 -2.93 6.27 -10.01
C LYS A 15 -1.93 6.57 -8.90
N LEU A 16 -2.26 6.19 -7.68
CA LEU A 16 -1.37 6.44 -6.54
C LEU A 16 -0.06 5.68 -6.67
N TYR A 17 -0.10 4.43 -7.05
CA TYR A 17 1.12 3.63 -7.16
C TYR A 17 1.97 4.05 -8.37
N SER A 18 1.34 4.48 -9.45
CA SER A 18 2.06 5.07 -10.58
C SER A 18 2.75 6.36 -10.17
N GLY A 19 2.11 7.17 -9.31
CA GLY A 19 2.73 8.36 -8.74
C GLY A 19 3.92 8.04 -7.85
N TYR A 20 3.84 6.97 -7.07
CA TYR A 20 4.95 6.46 -6.28
C TYR A 20 6.14 6.07 -7.17
N ALA A 21 5.87 5.32 -8.24
CA ALA A 21 6.91 4.90 -9.18
C ALA A 21 7.56 6.10 -9.86
N ASP A 22 6.76 7.09 -10.26
CA ASP A 22 7.25 8.33 -10.86
C ASP A 22 8.18 9.08 -9.91
N PHE A 23 7.78 9.19 -8.65
CA PHE A 23 8.58 9.88 -7.64
C PHE A 23 9.97 9.24 -7.47
N TYR A 24 10.04 7.92 -7.50
CA TYR A 24 11.29 7.18 -7.37
C TYR A 24 11.94 6.88 -8.72
N LYS A 25 11.36 7.35 -9.83
CA LYS A 25 11.88 7.14 -11.19
C LYS A 25 12.02 5.66 -11.53
N VAL A 26 11.04 4.87 -11.11
CA VAL A 26 10.97 3.44 -11.40
C VAL A 26 9.99 3.23 -12.55
N PRO A 27 10.36 2.49 -13.60
CA PRO A 27 9.42 2.17 -14.67
C PRO A 27 8.20 1.40 -14.15
N MET A 28 7.01 1.79 -14.59
CA MET A 28 5.78 1.13 -14.21
C MET A 28 4.95 0.82 -15.47
N ASN A 29 4.25 -0.31 -15.44
CA ASN A 29 3.38 -0.71 -16.53
C ASN A 29 2.18 -1.48 -15.98
N THR A 30 1.19 -1.70 -16.85
CA THR A 30 -0.03 -2.40 -16.46
C THR A 30 0.21 -3.83 -16.02
N GLY A 31 1.21 -4.51 -16.58
CA GLY A 31 1.55 -5.88 -16.17
C GLY A 31 1.99 -5.95 -14.72
N ILE A 32 2.85 -5.02 -14.30
CA ILE A 32 3.29 -4.94 -12.90
C ILE A 32 2.11 -4.60 -11.99
N LEU A 33 1.31 -3.61 -12.38
CA LEU A 33 0.15 -3.20 -11.58
C LEU A 33 -0.85 -4.34 -11.40
N ASP A 34 -1.18 -5.05 -12.46
CA ASP A 34 -2.14 -6.15 -12.40
C ASP A 34 -1.59 -7.33 -11.57
N THR A 35 -0.32 -7.63 -11.70
CA THR A 35 0.31 -8.69 -10.91
C THR A 35 0.27 -8.37 -9.43
N LEU A 36 0.68 -7.16 -9.05
CA LEU A 36 0.67 -6.75 -7.65
C LEU A 36 -0.75 -6.70 -7.09
N TRP A 37 -1.70 -6.18 -7.87
CA TRP A 37 -3.10 -6.15 -7.46
C TRP A 37 -3.63 -7.53 -7.16
N GLY A 38 -3.29 -8.52 -8.00
CA GLY A 38 -3.64 -9.91 -7.76
C GLY A 38 -3.03 -10.45 -6.48
N TRP A 39 -1.78 -10.13 -6.20
CA TRP A 39 -1.13 -10.54 -4.95
C TRP A 39 -1.83 -9.97 -3.72
N ILE A 40 -2.17 -8.68 -3.76
CA ILE A 40 -2.81 -8.00 -2.62
C ILE A 40 -4.14 -8.66 -2.26
N HIS A 41 -4.88 -9.14 -3.26
CA HIS A 41 -6.20 -9.76 -3.04
C HIS A 41 -6.15 -11.28 -2.89
N ASP A 42 -4.97 -11.87 -2.97
CA ASP A 42 -4.76 -13.30 -2.74
C ASP A 42 -4.38 -13.51 -1.28
N GLU A 43 -5.31 -14.08 -0.50
CA GLU A 43 -5.11 -14.27 0.94
C GLU A 43 -3.91 -15.17 1.25
N SER A 44 -3.51 -16.04 0.31
CA SER A 44 -2.36 -16.93 0.50
C SER A 44 -1.03 -16.26 0.16
N HIS A 45 -1.05 -15.06 -0.44
CA HIS A 45 0.17 -14.34 -0.80
C HIS A 45 0.67 -13.49 0.36
N ASP A 46 1.99 -13.33 0.45
CA ASP A 46 2.62 -12.58 1.54
C ASP A 46 2.35 -11.08 1.48
N VAL A 47 2.20 -10.52 0.28
CA VAL A 47 2.01 -9.08 0.11
C VAL A 47 0.59 -8.67 0.45
N LYS A 48 0.48 -7.65 1.31
CA LYS A 48 -0.80 -7.07 1.74
C LYS A 48 -0.82 -5.59 1.41
N GLY A 49 -2.02 -5.03 1.32
CA GLY A 49 -2.19 -3.62 1.03
C GLY A 49 -3.22 -2.97 1.94
N LEU A 50 -2.89 -1.76 2.36
CA LEU A 50 -3.78 -0.89 3.11
C LEU A 50 -3.94 0.43 2.39
N CYS A 51 -5.04 1.11 2.64
CA CYS A 51 -5.24 2.47 2.14
C CYS A 51 -5.76 3.37 3.25
N PHE A 52 -5.59 4.67 3.04
CA PHE A 52 -6.20 5.69 3.86
C PHE A 52 -7.28 6.38 3.04
N GLU A 53 -8.52 6.28 3.50
CA GLU A 53 -9.66 6.90 2.85
C GLU A 53 -10.03 8.19 3.56
N LEU A 54 -10.24 9.24 2.79
CA LEU A 54 -10.65 10.55 3.27
C LEU A 54 -11.76 11.05 2.37
N GLU A 55 -12.93 11.30 2.95
CA GLU A 55 -14.09 11.81 2.21
C GLU A 55 -14.45 10.97 0.98
N GLY A 56 -14.43 9.65 1.14
CA GLY A 56 -14.79 8.72 0.08
C GLY A 56 -13.73 8.47 -0.99
N LYS A 57 -12.53 9.02 -0.80
CA LYS A 57 -11.42 8.87 -1.76
C LYS A 57 -10.20 8.32 -1.04
N ILE A 58 -9.49 7.37 -1.67
CA ILE A 58 -8.24 6.92 -1.10
C ILE A 58 -7.13 7.92 -1.47
N VAL A 59 -6.39 8.35 -0.47
CA VAL A 59 -5.32 9.37 -0.62
C VAL A 59 -3.97 8.86 -0.18
N GLY A 60 -3.90 7.67 0.38
CA GLY A 60 -2.64 7.04 0.78
C GLY A 60 -2.73 5.54 0.63
N ILE A 61 -1.60 4.93 0.35
CA ILE A 61 -1.48 3.48 0.22
C ILE A 61 -0.21 2.99 0.89
N ALA A 62 -0.27 1.76 1.39
CA ALA A 62 0.89 1.07 1.93
C ALA A 62 0.85 -0.39 1.48
N HIS A 63 1.99 -0.89 1.03
CA HIS A 63 2.18 -2.31 0.76
C HIS A 63 3.15 -2.87 1.78
N TYR A 64 2.81 -4.00 2.35
CA TYR A 64 3.65 -4.61 3.38
C TYR A 64 3.62 -6.12 3.26
N ARG A 65 4.61 -6.75 3.86
CA ARG A 65 4.70 -8.19 4.00
C ARG A 65 4.87 -8.53 5.46
N THR A 66 4.28 -9.64 5.88
CA THR A 66 4.63 -10.23 7.17
C THR A 66 5.72 -11.27 6.95
N MET A 67 6.68 -11.31 7.84
CA MET A 67 7.76 -12.29 7.77
C MET A 67 8.08 -12.82 9.17
N PRO A 68 8.52 -14.08 9.27
CA PRO A 68 8.90 -14.62 10.57
C PRO A 68 10.20 -13.97 11.06
N ARG A 69 10.24 -13.70 12.35
CA ARG A 69 11.45 -13.27 13.04
C ARG A 69 11.83 -14.38 14.03
N PRO A 70 12.73 -15.30 13.65
CA PRO A 70 13.00 -16.50 14.44
C PRO A 70 13.45 -16.22 15.85
N ILE A 71 14.33 -15.23 16.03
CA ILE A 71 14.91 -14.93 17.34
C ILE A 71 13.86 -14.52 18.38
N LYS A 72 12.69 -14.06 17.92
CA LYS A 72 11.59 -13.68 18.81
C LYS A 72 10.39 -14.62 18.71
N GLY A 73 10.45 -15.59 17.82
CA GLY A 73 9.33 -16.49 17.60
C GLY A 73 8.07 -15.78 17.18
N GLN A 74 8.19 -14.68 16.44
CA GLN A 74 7.07 -13.83 16.05
C GLN A 74 7.15 -13.47 14.58
N TYR A 75 6.01 -13.03 14.03
CA TYR A 75 5.97 -12.39 12.72
C TYR A 75 6.12 -10.89 12.88
N ILE A 76 6.79 -10.26 11.93
CA ILE A 76 6.89 -8.81 11.87
C ILE A 76 6.34 -8.31 10.53
N GLY A 77 5.86 -7.06 10.54
CA GLY A 77 5.48 -6.38 9.31
C GLY A 77 6.68 -5.69 8.70
N PHE A 78 6.86 -5.86 7.39
CA PHE A 78 7.89 -5.18 6.63
C PHE A 78 7.22 -4.26 5.61
N LEU A 79 7.48 -2.97 5.71
CA LEU A 79 6.91 -1.98 4.81
C LEU A 79 7.70 -1.97 3.50
N ASP A 80 7.02 -2.29 2.39
CA ASP A 80 7.64 -2.26 1.06
C ASP A 80 7.46 -0.90 0.39
N ASP A 81 6.22 -0.39 0.41
CA ASP A 81 5.87 0.85 -0.29
C ASP A 81 4.95 1.69 0.58
N LEU A 82 5.15 3.00 0.54
CA LEU A 82 4.30 3.94 1.24
C LEU A 82 4.19 5.21 0.41
N PHE A 83 2.98 5.58 0.04
CA PHE A 83 2.75 6.78 -0.74
C PHE A 83 1.49 7.50 -0.28
N VAL A 84 1.60 8.81 -0.12
CA VAL A 84 0.47 9.70 0.17
C VAL A 84 0.40 10.72 -0.94
N GLU A 85 -0.79 10.94 -1.47
CA GLU A 85 -1.01 11.95 -2.51
C GLU A 85 -0.45 13.31 -2.03
N PRO A 86 0.32 14.03 -2.88
CA PRO A 86 1.01 15.26 -2.42
C PRO A 86 0.11 16.29 -1.76
N GLU A 87 -1.13 16.43 -2.23
CA GLU A 87 -2.09 17.38 -1.66
C GLU A 87 -2.44 17.09 -0.20
N PHE A 88 -2.25 15.85 0.23
CA PHE A 88 -2.65 15.39 1.56
C PHE A 88 -1.45 15.13 2.48
N ARG A 89 -0.25 15.46 2.04
CA ARG A 89 0.95 15.34 2.87
C ARG A 89 0.91 16.40 3.98
N GLY A 90 1.56 16.08 5.10
CA GLY A 90 1.55 16.95 6.27
C GLY A 90 0.38 16.73 7.21
N GLN A 91 -0.52 15.80 6.90
CA GLN A 91 -1.66 15.43 7.76
C GLN A 91 -1.40 14.16 8.56
N LYS A 92 -0.15 13.72 8.62
CA LYS A 92 0.26 12.53 9.37
C LYS A 92 -0.35 11.22 8.86
N ILE A 93 -0.81 11.20 7.62
CA ILE A 93 -1.42 10.01 7.02
C ILE A 93 -0.41 8.86 6.93
N ALA A 94 0.82 9.16 6.50
CA ALA A 94 1.89 8.17 6.42
C ALA A 94 2.15 7.53 7.79
N GLN A 95 2.24 8.34 8.84
CA GLN A 95 2.45 7.84 10.21
C GLN A 95 1.31 6.94 10.67
N LYS A 96 0.07 7.31 10.33
CA LYS A 96 -1.10 6.51 10.68
C LYS A 96 -1.08 5.16 9.98
N LEU A 97 -0.70 5.13 8.70
CA LEU A 97 -0.57 3.88 7.95
C LEU A 97 0.51 2.99 8.54
N ILE A 98 1.68 3.55 8.85
CA ILE A 98 2.78 2.79 9.47
C ILE A 98 2.36 2.21 10.81
N SER A 99 1.67 2.97 11.63
CA SER A 99 1.24 2.53 12.96
C SER A 99 0.23 1.40 12.91
N HIS A 100 -0.43 1.20 11.78
CA HIS A 100 -1.45 0.19 11.60
C HIS A 100 -0.88 -1.18 11.20
N LEU A 101 0.38 -1.24 10.83
CA LEU A 101 0.99 -2.49 10.34
C LEU A 101 1.20 -3.53 11.42
#